data_a6679adf8f7a38bcab219bef3a6ed0a0
#
_entry.id   a6679adf8f7a38bcab219bef3a6ed0a0
#
_cell.length_a   1.000
_cell.length_b   1.000
_cell.length_c   1.000
_cell.angle_alpha   90.00
_cell.angle_beta   90.00
_cell.angle_gamma   90.00
#
_symmetry.space_group_name_H-M   'P 1'
#
loop_
_entity.id
_entity.type
_entity.pdbx_description
1 polymer ?
#
loop_
_entity_poly.entity_id
_entity_poly.type
_entity_poly.pdbx_seq_one_letter_code
_entity_poly.pdbx_strand_id
1 'polypeptide(L)'
;EVVGRLRPTAFREFWEFTVEKVAVNAVMAGARPEYLPVILAHAASGVSARSSSTTSFACYSVINGPIRSEIGMSDGIGAMGPHNHANVSIGRAYNLLSVNLQGGSEPGDTYMGSLGNPMNYALTFPEAEERSPWQPLHVQRGFKAEDSTVSVFFGGRYHIAGFGPRETWAEQFKRAIAACQHNLPPTLIVDPITTRQFV
;
A
#
# COMPACT_ATOMS: atom_id res chain seq x y z
N GLU A 1 -19.69 -0.37 -15.78
CA GLU A 1 -19.85 -1.19 -14.56
C GLU A 1 -19.24 -0.45 -13.37
N VAL A 2 -19.93 -0.47 -12.21
CA VAL A 2 -19.43 0.09 -10.95
C VAL A 2 -18.52 -0.95 -10.31
N VAL A 3 -17.26 -0.60 -10.04
CA VAL A 3 -16.25 -1.51 -9.47
C VAL A 3 -15.96 -1.24 -7.99
N GLY A 4 -16.37 -0.10 -7.48
CA GLY A 4 -16.15 0.23 -6.07
C GLY A 4 -17.04 1.37 -5.61
N ARG A 5 -17.20 1.44 -4.28
CA ARG A 5 -17.97 2.47 -3.59
C ARG A 5 -17.26 2.90 -2.34
N LEU A 6 -17.08 4.20 -2.17
CA LEU A 6 -16.57 4.75 -0.94
C LEU A 6 -17.71 5.03 0.02
N ARG A 7 -17.57 4.61 1.27
CA ARG A 7 -18.55 4.95 2.31
C ARG A 7 -18.40 6.43 2.70
N PRO A 8 -19.52 7.16 2.90
CA PRO A 8 -19.44 8.51 3.37
C PRO A 8 -18.84 8.56 4.77
N THR A 9 -18.04 9.59 5.01
CA THR A 9 -17.50 9.95 6.32
C THR A 9 -17.87 11.40 6.62
N ALA A 10 -17.56 11.92 7.80
CA ALA A 10 -17.78 13.32 8.14
C ALA A 10 -17.12 14.32 7.14
N PHE A 11 -16.14 13.85 6.37
CA PHE A 11 -15.35 14.67 5.45
C PHE A 11 -15.43 14.20 3.99
N ARG A 12 -16.28 13.23 3.65
CA ARG A 12 -16.39 12.67 2.33
C ARG A 12 -17.83 12.32 1.99
N GLU A 13 -18.18 12.59 0.74
CA GLU A 13 -19.45 12.15 0.14
C GLU A 13 -19.38 10.68 -0.28
N PHE A 14 -20.54 10.12 -0.60
CA PHE A 14 -20.63 8.80 -1.21
C PHE A 14 -20.20 8.88 -2.67
N TRP A 15 -19.21 8.07 -3.06
CA TRP A 15 -18.66 8.04 -4.40
C TRP A 15 -18.71 6.65 -5.00
N GLU A 16 -19.05 6.59 -6.28
CA GLU A 16 -19.02 5.37 -7.07
C GLU A 16 -17.95 5.47 -8.15
N PHE A 17 -17.22 4.36 -8.38
CA PHE A 17 -16.18 4.27 -9.39
C PHE A 17 -16.61 3.32 -10.49
N THR A 18 -16.49 3.76 -11.74
CA THR A 18 -16.65 2.90 -12.92
C THR A 18 -15.28 2.42 -13.39
N VAL A 19 -15.26 1.31 -14.15
CA VAL A 19 -14.04 0.82 -14.82
C VAL A 19 -13.40 1.92 -15.64
N GLU A 20 -14.19 2.69 -16.40
CA GLU A 20 -13.70 3.79 -17.22
C GLU A 20 -12.98 4.86 -16.39
N LYS A 21 -13.57 5.32 -15.29
CA LYS A 21 -12.96 6.32 -14.41
C LYS A 21 -11.64 5.79 -13.80
N VAL A 22 -11.59 4.52 -13.44
CA VAL A 22 -10.36 3.89 -12.94
C VAL A 22 -9.31 3.83 -14.05
N ALA A 23 -9.68 3.43 -15.27
CA ALA A 23 -8.77 3.38 -16.41
C ALA A 23 -8.20 4.75 -16.77
N VAL A 24 -9.03 5.81 -16.75
CA VAL A 24 -8.56 7.19 -16.97
C VAL A 24 -7.47 7.57 -15.95
N ASN A 25 -7.69 7.30 -14.67
CA ASN A 25 -6.70 7.58 -13.63
C ASN A 25 -5.43 6.71 -13.78
N ALA A 26 -5.57 5.47 -14.23
CA ALA A 26 -4.43 4.61 -14.54
C ALA A 26 -3.56 5.20 -15.67
N VAL A 27 -4.20 5.66 -16.75
CA VAL A 27 -3.49 6.33 -17.87
C VAL A 27 -2.81 7.61 -17.39
N MET A 28 -3.48 8.44 -16.60
CA MET A 28 -2.89 9.66 -16.02
C MET A 28 -1.69 9.36 -15.10
N ALA A 29 -1.66 8.19 -14.48
CA ALA A 29 -0.53 7.72 -13.68
C ALA A 29 0.63 7.17 -14.52
N GLY A 30 0.44 6.97 -15.82
CA GLY A 30 1.39 6.32 -16.70
C GLY A 30 1.39 4.79 -16.59
N ALA A 31 0.31 4.19 -16.06
CA ALA A 31 0.20 2.75 -15.93
C ALA A 31 0.00 2.08 -17.29
N ARG A 32 0.59 0.90 -17.46
CA ARG A 32 0.36 0.05 -18.62
C ARG A 32 -0.96 -0.70 -18.50
N PRO A 33 -1.57 -1.15 -19.62
CA PRO A 33 -2.84 -1.87 -19.58
C PRO A 33 -2.84 -3.11 -18.68
N GLU A 34 -1.74 -3.86 -18.65
CA GLU A 34 -1.58 -5.06 -17.84
C GLU A 34 -1.62 -4.81 -16.32
N TYR A 35 -1.49 -3.56 -15.87
CA TYR A 35 -1.58 -3.20 -14.45
C TYR A 35 -3.02 -2.93 -14.00
N LEU A 36 -3.94 -2.79 -14.95
CA LEU A 36 -5.32 -2.43 -14.66
C LEU A 36 -6.03 -3.36 -13.66
N PRO A 37 -5.86 -4.69 -13.68
CA PRO A 37 -6.47 -5.57 -12.69
C PRO A 37 -6.10 -5.21 -11.25
N VAL A 38 -4.84 -4.90 -10.99
CA VAL A 38 -4.37 -4.49 -9.65
C VAL A 38 -4.94 -3.13 -9.25
N ILE A 39 -5.01 -2.18 -10.20
CA ILE A 39 -5.59 -0.85 -9.96
C ILE A 39 -7.11 -0.96 -9.69
N LEU A 40 -7.81 -1.83 -10.40
CA LEU A 40 -9.23 -2.12 -10.15
C LEU A 40 -9.44 -2.73 -8.76
N ALA A 41 -8.57 -3.64 -8.33
CA ALA A 41 -8.63 -4.21 -6.98
C ALA A 41 -8.44 -3.14 -5.89
N HIS A 42 -7.54 -2.16 -6.09
CA HIS A 42 -7.43 -0.99 -5.20
C HIS A 42 -8.74 -0.19 -5.16
N ALA A 43 -9.33 0.10 -6.30
CA ALA A 43 -10.61 0.81 -6.36
C ALA A 43 -11.73 0.03 -5.65
N ALA A 44 -11.82 -1.28 -5.89
CA ALA A 44 -12.80 -2.16 -5.30
C ALA A 44 -12.67 -2.30 -3.78
N SER A 45 -11.48 -2.09 -3.22
CA SER A 45 -11.26 -2.11 -1.77
C SER A 45 -12.08 -1.05 -1.02
N GLY A 46 -12.47 0.04 -1.69
CA GLY A 46 -13.16 1.18 -1.10
C GLY A 46 -12.31 1.96 -0.10
N VAL A 47 -11.00 1.69 -0.04
CA VAL A 47 -10.06 2.37 0.86
C VAL A 47 -9.35 3.48 0.09
N SER A 48 -9.40 4.70 0.62
CA SER A 48 -8.65 5.82 0.07
C SER A 48 -7.17 5.73 0.46
N ALA A 49 -6.29 5.97 -0.49
CA ALA A 49 -4.85 6.06 -0.24
C ALA A 49 -4.48 7.27 0.62
N ARG A 50 -5.36 8.26 0.73
CA ARG A 50 -5.11 9.52 1.45
C ARG A 50 -5.88 9.58 2.76
N SER A 51 -5.21 10.13 3.76
CA SER A 51 -5.83 10.43 5.04
C SER A 51 -6.59 11.77 4.99
N SER A 52 -7.80 11.78 5.57
CA SER A 52 -8.49 13.00 5.95
C SER A 52 -8.14 13.46 7.38
N SER A 53 -7.19 12.82 8.02
CA SER A 53 -6.72 13.15 9.37
C SER A 53 -5.61 14.21 9.34
N THR A 54 -5.56 15.03 10.38
CA THR A 54 -4.46 15.99 10.62
C THR A 54 -3.10 15.32 10.85
N THR A 55 -3.09 14.01 11.15
CA THR A 55 -1.86 13.23 11.39
C THR A 55 -1.05 12.93 10.12
N SER A 56 -1.58 13.23 8.94
CA SER A 56 -0.88 13.08 7.65
C SER A 56 -0.41 11.64 7.34
N PHE A 57 -1.08 10.60 7.84
CA PHE A 57 -0.74 9.23 7.44
C PHE A 57 -1.18 8.92 6.01
N ALA A 58 -0.53 7.96 5.38
CA ALA A 58 -0.87 7.47 4.05
C ALA A 58 -1.05 5.96 4.06
N CYS A 59 -1.88 5.46 3.15
CA CYS A 59 -2.01 4.03 2.93
C CYS A 59 -0.86 3.51 2.07
N TYR A 60 -0.60 2.23 2.19
CA TYR A 60 0.29 1.48 1.32
C TYR A 60 -0.35 0.11 1.02
N SER A 61 0.13 -0.54 -0.02
CA SER A 61 -0.41 -1.82 -0.43
C SER A 61 0.69 -2.85 -0.70
N VAL A 62 0.39 -4.08 -0.35
CA VAL A 62 1.21 -5.25 -0.63
C VAL A 62 0.49 -6.11 -1.65
N ILE A 63 1.19 -6.48 -2.70
CA ILE A 63 0.69 -7.33 -3.79
C ILE A 63 1.25 -8.73 -3.61
N ASN A 64 0.37 -9.71 -3.65
CA ASN A 64 0.71 -11.12 -3.53
C ASN A 64 0.21 -11.93 -4.72
N GLY A 65 0.78 -13.13 -4.88
CA GLY A 65 0.41 -14.10 -5.90
C GLY A 65 1.06 -13.89 -7.26
N PRO A 66 0.65 -14.67 -8.28
CA PRO A 66 1.29 -14.72 -9.59
C PRO A 66 1.35 -13.39 -10.34
N ILE A 67 0.36 -12.51 -10.15
CA ILE A 67 0.27 -11.20 -10.81
C ILE A 67 1.56 -10.38 -10.65
N ARG A 68 2.28 -10.55 -9.54
CA ARG A 68 3.55 -9.85 -9.27
C ARG A 68 4.56 -10.05 -10.40
N SER A 69 4.78 -11.28 -10.79
CA SER A 69 5.72 -11.65 -11.88
C SER A 69 5.13 -11.39 -13.26
N GLU A 70 3.83 -11.65 -13.45
CA GLU A 70 3.14 -11.44 -14.73
C GLU A 70 3.22 -10.00 -15.22
N ILE A 71 3.12 -9.03 -14.32
CA ILE A 71 3.20 -7.61 -14.67
C ILE A 71 4.58 -6.98 -14.37
N GLY A 72 5.57 -7.79 -14.00
CA GLY A 72 6.95 -7.34 -13.82
C GLY A 72 7.16 -6.42 -12.61
N MET A 73 6.45 -6.64 -11.51
CA MET A 73 6.72 -5.95 -10.25
C MET A 73 8.07 -6.38 -9.67
N SER A 74 8.73 -5.46 -8.96
CA SER A 74 9.99 -5.74 -8.28
C SER A 74 9.77 -5.88 -6.78
N ASP A 75 10.16 -7.02 -6.23
CA ASP A 75 10.25 -7.31 -4.80
C ASP A 75 11.70 -7.23 -4.28
N GLY A 76 12.63 -6.83 -5.14
CA GLY A 76 14.06 -6.75 -4.87
C GLY A 76 14.53 -5.38 -4.37
N ILE A 77 15.79 -5.08 -4.71
CA ILE A 77 16.42 -3.80 -4.35
C ILE A 77 15.60 -2.65 -4.92
N GLY A 78 15.22 -1.70 -4.07
CA GLY A 78 14.45 -0.55 -4.48
C GLY A 78 12.94 -0.80 -4.68
N ALA A 79 12.40 -1.93 -4.22
CA ALA A 79 10.98 -2.27 -4.39
C ALA A 79 10.02 -1.17 -3.90
N MET A 80 10.37 -0.47 -2.81
CA MET A 80 9.60 0.65 -2.27
C MET A 80 10.06 2.02 -2.79
N GLY A 81 10.99 2.05 -3.73
CA GLY A 81 11.51 3.26 -4.36
C GLY A 81 10.94 3.50 -5.76
N PRO A 82 11.46 4.50 -6.48
CA PRO A 82 10.94 4.91 -7.78
C PRO A 82 11.46 4.08 -8.98
N HIS A 83 12.11 2.96 -8.74
CA HIS A 83 12.89 2.27 -9.78
C HIS A 83 12.08 1.29 -10.63
N ASN A 84 11.00 0.72 -10.11
CA ASN A 84 10.16 -0.21 -10.87
C ASN A 84 8.91 0.48 -11.38
N HIS A 85 8.68 0.42 -12.70
CA HIS A 85 7.58 1.10 -13.35
C HIS A 85 6.20 0.60 -12.87
N ALA A 86 6.04 -0.71 -12.68
CA ALA A 86 4.77 -1.29 -12.20
C ALA A 86 4.47 -0.82 -10.77
N ASN A 87 5.43 -0.97 -9.84
CA ASN A 87 5.26 -0.56 -8.44
C ASN A 87 4.84 0.91 -8.33
N VAL A 88 5.56 1.78 -9.04
CA VAL A 88 5.34 3.24 -8.95
C VAL A 88 4.05 3.67 -9.63
N SER A 89 3.78 3.20 -10.85
CA SER A 89 2.60 3.67 -11.59
C SER A 89 1.30 3.12 -11.01
N ILE A 90 1.29 1.91 -10.48
CA ILE A 90 0.14 1.36 -9.74
C ILE A 90 -0.11 2.19 -8.48
N GLY A 91 0.93 2.46 -7.69
CA GLY A 91 0.81 3.28 -6.48
C GLY A 91 0.32 4.69 -6.80
N ARG A 92 0.87 5.31 -7.86
CA ARG A 92 0.42 6.62 -8.32
C ARG A 92 -1.03 6.61 -8.79
N ALA A 93 -1.46 5.57 -9.52
CA ALA A 93 -2.85 5.42 -9.94
C ALA A 93 -3.78 5.33 -8.73
N TYR A 94 -3.42 4.54 -7.72
CA TYR A 94 -4.18 4.44 -6.48
C TYR A 94 -4.32 5.79 -5.77
N ASN A 95 -3.24 6.57 -5.71
CA ASN A 95 -3.32 7.92 -5.15
C ASN A 95 -4.22 8.85 -5.99
N LEU A 96 -4.12 8.82 -7.33
CA LEU A 96 -4.97 9.62 -8.20
C LEU A 96 -6.45 9.26 -8.07
N LEU A 97 -6.79 7.97 -7.94
CA LEU A 97 -8.15 7.54 -7.63
C LEU A 97 -8.65 8.22 -6.34
N SER A 98 -7.80 8.27 -5.32
CA SER A 98 -8.16 8.86 -4.03
C SER A 98 -8.36 10.37 -4.12
N VAL A 99 -7.58 11.06 -4.94
CA VAL A 99 -7.72 12.51 -5.17
C VAL A 99 -8.95 12.82 -6.03
N ASN A 100 -9.08 12.13 -7.17
CA ASN A 100 -10.02 12.51 -8.21
C ASN A 100 -11.42 11.91 -8.00
N LEU A 101 -11.52 10.77 -7.31
CA LEU A 101 -12.77 10.01 -7.18
C LEU A 101 -13.21 9.80 -5.73
N GLN A 102 -12.41 10.18 -4.75
CA GLN A 102 -12.68 9.92 -3.34
C GLN A 102 -12.74 11.19 -2.48
N GLY A 103 -12.74 12.35 -3.11
CA GLY A 103 -12.98 13.64 -2.47
C GLY A 103 -11.86 14.12 -1.53
N GLY A 104 -10.65 13.58 -1.63
CA GLY A 104 -9.52 13.96 -0.78
C GLY A 104 -8.58 14.99 -1.40
N SER A 105 -9.10 15.97 -2.16
CA SER A 105 -8.29 16.85 -3.00
C SER A 105 -8.06 18.24 -2.43
N GLU A 106 -8.99 18.75 -1.62
CA GLU A 106 -8.96 20.15 -1.17
C GLU A 106 -8.23 20.28 0.17
N PRO A 107 -7.01 20.86 0.19
CA PRO A 107 -6.29 21.11 1.44
C PRO A 107 -7.06 22.03 2.38
N GLY A 108 -7.18 21.60 3.63
CA GLY A 108 -7.90 22.36 4.67
C GLY A 108 -9.42 22.12 4.70
N ASP A 109 -9.95 21.36 3.73
CA ASP A 109 -11.35 20.96 3.66
C ASP A 109 -11.49 19.45 3.65
N THR A 110 -11.25 18.81 2.52
CA THR A 110 -11.37 17.33 2.39
C THR A 110 -10.04 16.59 2.64
N TYR A 111 -8.90 17.30 2.58
CA TYR A 111 -7.59 16.80 2.97
C TYR A 111 -7.01 17.63 4.12
N MET A 112 -6.88 17.01 5.28
CA MET A 112 -6.50 17.68 6.53
C MET A 112 -5.06 17.41 6.99
N GLY A 113 -4.28 16.67 6.24
CA GLY A 113 -2.89 16.34 6.58
C GLY A 113 -2.00 17.58 6.71
N SER A 114 -1.69 18.01 7.95
CA SER A 114 -1.10 19.32 8.27
C SER A 114 0.27 19.55 7.62
N LEU A 115 1.10 18.51 7.55
CA LEU A 115 2.41 18.57 6.89
C LEU A 115 2.43 17.82 5.55
N GLY A 116 1.33 17.13 5.20
CA GLY A 116 1.35 16.15 4.12
C GLY A 116 2.20 14.93 4.48
N ASN A 117 2.28 13.98 3.55
CA ASN A 117 3.08 12.77 3.71
C ASN A 117 3.67 12.41 2.34
N PRO A 118 5.01 12.26 2.22
CA PRO A 118 5.64 11.88 0.96
C PRO A 118 5.08 10.57 0.39
N MET A 119 4.56 9.69 1.25
CA MET A 119 3.93 8.43 0.86
C MET A 119 2.51 8.61 0.32
N ASN A 120 1.97 9.82 0.25
CA ASN A 120 0.70 10.12 -0.43
C ASN A 120 0.75 9.88 -1.95
N TYR A 121 1.92 9.53 -2.48
CA TYR A 121 2.04 8.95 -3.83
C TYR A 121 1.65 7.46 -3.88
N ALA A 122 1.12 6.94 -2.79
CA ALA A 122 0.74 5.57 -2.48
C ALA A 122 1.87 4.56 -2.76
N LEU A 123 2.47 4.08 -1.69
CA LEU A 123 3.45 3.01 -1.77
C LEU A 123 2.76 1.70 -2.12
N THR A 124 3.16 1.10 -3.24
CA THR A 124 2.71 -0.22 -3.68
C THR A 124 3.94 -1.06 -4.02
N PHE A 125 4.03 -2.24 -3.45
CA PHE A 125 5.14 -3.15 -3.69
C PHE A 125 4.69 -4.61 -3.50
N PRO A 126 5.33 -5.58 -4.16
CA PRO A 126 5.02 -6.99 -3.94
C PRO A 126 5.75 -7.54 -2.72
N GLU A 127 5.18 -8.57 -2.10
CA GLU A 127 5.89 -9.38 -1.11
C GLU A 127 6.95 -10.25 -1.81
N ALA A 128 8.11 -10.40 -1.21
CA ALA A 128 9.18 -11.29 -1.67
C ALA A 128 8.92 -12.74 -1.24
N GLU A 129 7.83 -13.34 -1.73
CA GLU A 129 7.30 -14.63 -1.27
C GLU A 129 8.33 -15.75 -1.34
N GLU A 130 9.09 -15.83 -2.45
CA GLU A 130 10.07 -16.89 -2.70
C GLU A 130 11.32 -16.75 -1.82
N ARG A 131 11.52 -15.59 -1.20
CA ARG A 131 12.67 -15.28 -0.35
C ARG A 131 12.31 -15.18 1.12
N SER A 132 11.02 -15.10 1.43
CA SER A 132 10.50 -15.08 2.80
C SER A 132 10.63 -16.47 3.43
N PRO A 133 11.06 -16.58 4.70
CA PRO A 133 10.98 -17.83 5.45
C PRO A 133 9.56 -18.13 5.95
N TRP A 134 8.66 -17.17 5.83
CA TRP A 134 7.27 -17.27 6.27
C TRP A 134 6.35 -17.60 5.10
N GLN A 135 5.20 -18.16 5.43
CA GLN A 135 4.13 -18.33 4.46
C GLN A 135 3.69 -16.96 3.92
N PRO A 136 3.41 -16.84 2.60
CA PRO A 136 2.96 -15.57 2.02
C PRO A 136 1.73 -14.98 2.73
N LEU A 137 1.68 -13.66 2.83
CA LEU A 137 0.64 -12.94 3.57
C LEU A 137 -0.78 -13.34 3.14
N HIS A 138 -1.03 -13.45 1.85
CA HIS A 138 -2.36 -13.81 1.34
C HIS A 138 -2.75 -15.24 1.74
N VAL A 139 -1.80 -16.17 1.74
CA VAL A 139 -2.03 -17.55 2.19
C VAL A 139 -2.32 -17.61 3.70
N GLN A 140 -1.59 -16.82 4.51
CA GLN A 140 -1.90 -16.66 5.93
C GLN A 140 -3.30 -16.10 6.18
N ARG A 141 -3.86 -15.36 5.22
CA ARG A 141 -5.22 -14.79 5.26
C ARG A 141 -6.29 -15.71 4.67
N GLY A 142 -5.92 -16.94 4.28
CA GLY A 142 -6.84 -17.97 3.82
C GLY A 142 -7.06 -18.01 2.31
N PHE A 143 -6.31 -17.24 1.53
CA PHE A 143 -6.29 -17.35 0.08
C PHE A 143 -5.38 -18.52 -0.36
N LYS A 144 -5.56 -18.99 -1.56
CA LYS A 144 -4.68 -20.00 -2.14
C LYS A 144 -3.39 -19.38 -2.65
N ALA A 145 -2.35 -20.17 -2.79
CA ALA A 145 -1.05 -19.69 -3.30
C ALA A 145 -1.13 -19.13 -4.74
N GLU A 146 -2.04 -19.68 -5.54
CA GLU A 146 -2.32 -19.24 -6.91
C GLU A 146 -3.21 -18.00 -7.02
N ASP A 147 -3.81 -17.55 -5.93
CA ASP A 147 -4.63 -16.34 -5.92
C ASP A 147 -3.75 -15.08 -5.92
N SER A 148 -4.09 -14.13 -6.77
CA SER A 148 -3.47 -12.80 -6.73
C SER A 148 -4.28 -11.85 -5.87
N THR A 149 -3.64 -11.16 -4.93
CA THR A 149 -4.33 -10.30 -3.97
C THR A 149 -3.69 -8.93 -3.83
N VAL A 150 -4.50 -7.96 -3.43
CA VAL A 150 -4.09 -6.62 -3.00
C VAL A 150 -4.47 -6.46 -1.53
N SER A 151 -3.48 -6.31 -0.67
CA SER A 151 -3.67 -6.02 0.74
C SER A 151 -3.37 -4.55 1.01
N VAL A 152 -4.36 -3.79 1.47
CA VAL A 152 -4.21 -2.36 1.79
C VAL A 152 -4.04 -2.17 3.28
N PHE A 153 -3.02 -1.42 3.65
CA PHE A 153 -2.68 -1.10 5.03
C PHE A 153 -2.69 0.40 5.25
N PHE A 154 -3.14 0.81 6.43
CA PHE A 154 -3.05 2.19 6.89
C PHE A 154 -2.53 2.23 8.32
N GLY A 155 -1.92 3.36 8.71
CA GLY A 155 -1.31 3.51 10.02
C GLY A 155 0.21 3.53 9.99
N GLY A 156 0.79 3.29 11.15
CA GLY A 156 2.25 3.29 11.33
C GLY A 156 2.90 2.11 10.64
N ARG A 157 4.00 2.38 9.96
CA ARG A 157 4.89 1.34 9.42
C ARG A 157 6.31 1.58 9.83
N TYR A 158 7.05 0.52 10.00
CA TYR A 158 8.45 0.55 10.33
C TYR A 158 9.23 -0.32 9.34
N HIS A 159 10.23 0.26 8.71
CA HIS A 159 11.08 -0.46 7.75
C HIS A 159 12.35 -0.90 8.45
N ILE A 160 12.68 -2.18 8.33
CA ILE A 160 13.88 -2.74 8.92
C ILE A 160 14.72 -3.40 7.83
N ALA A 161 15.91 -2.86 7.63
CA ALA A 161 16.91 -3.35 6.71
C ALA A 161 18.17 -3.81 7.47
N GLY A 162 17.98 -4.35 8.66
CA GLY A 162 19.03 -4.84 9.56
C GLY A 162 18.80 -4.41 10.99
N PHE A 163 18.94 -5.35 11.92
CA PHE A 163 18.75 -5.10 13.35
C PHE A 163 20.08 -4.91 14.11
N GLY A 164 21.22 -5.01 13.43
CA GLY A 164 22.48 -5.12 14.13
C GLY A 164 22.60 -6.38 14.98
N PRO A 165 23.36 -6.37 16.09
CA PRO A 165 23.53 -7.53 16.95
C PRO A 165 22.22 -8.00 17.57
N ARG A 166 22.02 -9.33 17.65
CA ARG A 166 20.80 -9.95 18.21
C ARG A 166 20.45 -9.45 19.61
N GLU A 167 21.43 -9.15 20.41
CA GLU A 167 21.28 -8.67 21.78
C GLU A 167 20.52 -7.34 21.89
N THR A 168 20.50 -6.54 20.82
CA THR A 168 19.83 -5.24 20.75
C THR A 168 18.40 -5.30 20.19
N TRP A 169 17.96 -6.44 19.64
CA TRP A 169 16.70 -6.54 18.91
C TRP A 169 15.48 -6.20 19.73
N ALA A 170 15.39 -6.74 20.95
CA ALA A 170 14.26 -6.47 21.83
C ALA A 170 14.06 -4.98 22.10
N GLU A 171 15.16 -4.25 22.28
CA GLU A 171 15.12 -2.80 22.49
C GLU A 171 14.75 -2.05 21.22
N GLN A 172 15.26 -2.48 20.06
CA GLN A 172 14.90 -1.90 18.78
C GLN A 172 13.42 -2.11 18.45
N PHE A 173 12.86 -3.29 18.70
CA PHE A 173 11.44 -3.55 18.57
C PHE A 173 10.59 -2.68 19.49
N LYS A 174 10.98 -2.54 20.76
CA LYS A 174 10.29 -1.66 21.70
C LYS A 174 10.26 -0.21 21.19
N ARG A 175 11.38 0.29 20.69
CA ARG A 175 11.45 1.64 20.11
C ARG A 175 10.59 1.79 18.87
N ALA A 176 10.60 0.79 17.98
CA ALA A 176 9.77 0.79 16.79
C ALA A 176 8.27 0.83 17.13
N ILE A 177 7.83 0.00 18.07
CA ILE A 177 6.45 -0.03 18.55
C ILE A 177 6.07 1.28 19.25
N ALA A 178 6.95 1.80 20.10
CA ALA A 178 6.72 3.05 20.81
C ALA A 178 6.63 4.27 19.87
N ALA A 179 7.29 4.22 18.71
CA ALA A 179 7.22 5.26 17.69
C ALA A 179 5.92 5.22 16.85
N CYS A 180 5.16 4.13 16.93
CA CYS A 180 3.89 4.00 16.22
C CYS A 180 2.75 4.66 17.01
N GLN A 181 1.77 5.22 16.30
CA GLN A 181 0.59 5.79 16.95
C GLN A 181 -0.23 4.68 17.62
N HIS A 182 -0.62 4.91 18.86
CA HIS A 182 -1.27 3.90 19.71
C HIS A 182 -2.63 3.39 19.23
N ASN A 183 -3.31 4.11 18.34
CA ASN A 183 -4.66 3.80 17.87
C ASN A 183 -4.69 3.09 16.51
N LEU A 184 -3.54 2.84 15.88
CA LEU A 184 -3.45 2.11 14.62
C LEU A 184 -2.39 1.00 14.73
N PRO A 185 -2.70 -0.22 14.29
CA PRO A 185 -1.76 -1.33 14.38
C PRO A 185 -0.50 -1.04 13.55
N PRO A 186 0.69 -1.15 14.12
CA PRO A 186 1.92 -0.98 13.40
C PRO A 186 2.16 -2.12 12.41
N THR A 187 2.68 -1.81 11.24
CA THR A 187 3.15 -2.80 10.27
C THR A 187 4.66 -2.78 10.20
N LEU A 188 5.25 -3.95 10.33
CA LEU A 188 6.68 -4.15 10.23
C LEU A 188 7.02 -4.68 8.83
N ILE A 189 7.84 -3.95 8.09
CA ILE A 189 8.34 -4.36 6.79
C ILE A 189 9.82 -4.69 6.98
N VAL A 190 10.18 -5.94 6.74
CA VAL A 190 11.52 -6.47 7.00
C VAL A 190 12.10 -6.99 5.69
N ASP A 191 13.38 -6.69 5.43
CA ASP A 191 14.06 -7.23 4.26
C ASP A 191 14.28 -8.75 4.39
N PRO A 192 14.40 -9.50 3.25
CA PRO A 192 14.51 -10.94 3.28
C PRO A 192 15.79 -11.48 3.95
N ILE A 193 16.85 -10.68 4.02
CA ILE A 193 18.09 -11.08 4.71
C ILE A 193 17.88 -11.06 6.21
N THR A 194 17.26 -9.99 6.70
CA THR A 194 16.93 -9.82 8.12
C THR A 194 15.89 -10.84 8.57
N THR A 195 14.86 -11.16 7.74
CA THR A 195 13.84 -12.15 8.10
C THR A 195 14.42 -13.53 8.40
N ARG A 196 15.46 -13.96 7.66
CA ARG A 196 16.14 -15.24 7.89
C ARG A 196 16.83 -15.34 9.25
N GLN A 197 17.03 -14.22 9.93
CA GLN A 197 17.62 -14.19 11.27
C GLN A 197 16.57 -14.39 12.38
N PHE A 198 15.26 -14.34 12.04
CA PHE A 198 14.16 -14.56 12.97
C PHE A 198 13.71 -16.04 13.05
N VAL A 199 14.25 -16.90 12.21
CA VAL A 199 13.89 -18.33 12.10
C VAL A 199 14.97 -19.22 12.72
#